data_61c8f2acf47ba8bc7ed72c1e40a97b3c
#
_entry.id   61c8f2acf47ba8bc7ed72c1e40a97b3c
#
_cell.length_a   1.000
_cell.length_b   1.000
_cell.length_c   1.000
_cell.angle_alpha   90.00
_cell.angle_beta   90.00
_cell.angle_gamma   90.00
#
_symmetry.space_group_name_H-M   'P 1'
#
loop_
_entity.id
_entity.type
_entity.pdbx_description
1 polymer ?
#
loop_
_entity_poly.entity_id
_entity_poly.type
_entity_poly.pdbx_seq_one_letter_code
_entity_poly.pdbx_strand_id
1 'polypeptide(L)' 'MADIASRVKAIIVDKLGVDESEVTPESSFTNDLGADSLDTVELIMEFEKEFNIGIPDDQAESISTVGEAIKYIEENAK' A
#
# COMPACT_ATOMS: atom_id res chain seq x y z
N MET A 1 17.31 8.85 -4.58
CA MET A 1 16.08 8.31 -5.15
C MET A 1 15.25 7.65 -4.07
N ALA A 2 13.94 7.86 -4.14
CA ALA A 2 13.06 7.20 -3.19
C ALA A 2 12.98 5.70 -3.51
N ASP A 3 13.08 4.86 -2.51
CA ASP A 3 12.91 3.44 -2.70
C ASP A 3 11.42 3.09 -2.72
N ILE A 4 11.11 1.81 -2.95
CA ILE A 4 9.72 1.38 -3.05
C ILE A 4 8.98 1.62 -1.74
N ALA A 5 9.62 1.33 -0.61
CA ALA A 5 8.98 1.52 0.69
C ALA A 5 8.59 2.97 0.92
N SER A 6 9.47 3.90 0.58
CA SER A 6 9.18 5.33 0.75
C SER A 6 8.04 5.78 -0.16
N ARG A 7 8.00 5.27 -1.38
CA ARG A 7 6.96 5.63 -2.34
C ARG A 7 5.60 5.08 -1.91
N VAL A 8 5.58 3.84 -1.42
CA VAL A 8 4.35 3.24 -0.90
C VAL A 8 3.83 4.05 0.27
N LYS A 9 4.72 4.42 1.18
CA LYS A 9 4.35 5.20 2.35
C LYS A 9 3.75 6.55 1.95
N ALA A 10 4.36 7.21 0.98
CA ALA A 10 3.87 8.51 0.51
C ALA A 10 2.46 8.39 -0.08
N ILE A 11 2.22 7.33 -0.82
CA ILE A 11 0.90 7.10 -1.41
C ILE A 11 -0.14 6.90 -0.31
N ILE A 12 0.19 6.12 0.72
CA ILE A 12 -0.73 5.85 1.82
C ILE A 12 -1.05 7.14 2.58
N VAL A 13 -0.04 7.93 2.87
CA VAL A 13 -0.24 9.20 3.57
C VAL A 13 -1.17 10.10 2.77
N ASP A 14 -0.96 10.18 1.47
CA ASP A 14 -1.75 11.03 0.60
C ASP A 14 -3.21 10.55 0.50
N LYS A 15 -3.40 9.25 0.34
CA LYS A 15 -4.74 8.71 0.13
C LYS A 15 -5.56 8.64 1.41
N LEU A 16 -4.95 8.29 2.52
CA LEU A 16 -5.68 8.09 3.78
C LEU A 16 -5.61 9.30 4.70
N GLY A 17 -4.75 10.27 4.41
CA GLY A 17 -4.64 11.46 5.23
C GLY A 17 -4.09 11.18 6.61
N VAL A 18 -3.23 10.18 6.75
CA VAL A 18 -2.61 9.82 8.02
C VAL A 18 -1.21 10.38 8.10
N ASP A 19 -0.67 10.45 9.32
CA ASP A 19 0.70 10.90 9.52
C ASP A 19 1.67 9.83 9.05
N GLU A 20 2.81 10.29 8.53
CA GLU A 20 3.86 9.38 8.10
C GLU A 20 4.31 8.45 9.22
N SER A 21 4.32 8.97 10.46
CA SER A 21 4.74 8.19 11.62
C SER A 21 3.79 7.04 11.92
N GLU A 22 2.57 7.10 11.43
CA GLU A 22 1.58 6.03 11.63
C GLU A 22 1.76 4.90 10.62
N VAL A 23 2.51 5.13 9.56
CA VAL A 23 2.66 4.16 8.48
C VAL A 23 3.93 3.36 8.72
N THR A 24 3.77 2.19 9.35
CA THR A 24 4.87 1.28 9.64
C THR A 24 4.61 -0.05 8.94
N PRO A 25 5.63 -0.90 8.76
CA PRO A 25 5.40 -2.19 8.10
C PRO A 25 4.35 -3.05 8.79
N GLU A 26 4.18 -2.91 10.09
CA GLU A 26 3.21 -3.68 10.85
C GLU A 26 1.81 -3.09 10.80
N SER A 27 1.66 -1.86 10.30
CA SER A 27 0.36 -1.19 10.30
C SER A 27 -0.63 -1.91 9.39
N SER A 28 -1.80 -2.20 9.94
CA SER A 28 -2.91 -2.76 9.15
C SER A 28 -3.65 -1.61 8.49
N PHE A 29 -3.96 -1.75 7.21
CA PHE A 29 -4.69 -0.70 6.51
C PHE A 29 -6.04 -0.42 7.14
N THR A 30 -6.75 -1.45 7.58
CA THR A 30 -8.08 -1.27 8.14
C THR A 30 -8.05 -0.99 9.64
N ASN A 31 -7.22 -1.70 10.39
CA ASN A 31 -7.23 -1.60 11.86
C ASN A 31 -6.42 -0.42 12.37
N ASP A 32 -5.29 -0.14 11.76
CA ASP A 32 -4.37 0.88 12.25
C ASP A 32 -4.51 2.20 11.50
N LEU A 33 -4.82 2.14 10.21
CA LEU A 33 -4.89 3.33 9.37
C LEU A 33 -6.31 3.74 9.04
N GLY A 34 -7.29 2.94 9.43
CA GLY A 34 -8.70 3.30 9.29
C GLY A 34 -9.24 3.24 7.87
N ALA A 35 -8.58 2.50 6.98
CA ALA A 35 -9.07 2.34 5.61
C ALA A 35 -10.25 1.39 5.57
N ASP A 36 -11.29 1.75 4.86
CA ASP A 36 -12.38 0.81 4.61
C ASP A 36 -12.10 0.04 3.30
N SER A 37 -13.02 -0.81 2.90
CA SER A 37 -12.78 -1.65 1.72
C SER A 37 -12.61 -0.85 0.44
N LEU A 38 -13.32 0.27 0.32
CA LEU A 38 -13.17 1.13 -0.85
C LEU A 38 -11.80 1.81 -0.85
N ASP A 39 -11.36 2.29 0.32
CA ASP A 39 -10.05 2.90 0.43
C ASP A 39 -8.95 1.91 0.07
N THR A 40 -9.10 0.67 0.52
CA THR A 40 -8.12 -0.36 0.22
C THR A 40 -8.02 -0.62 -1.27
N VAL A 41 -9.16 -0.70 -1.95
CA VAL A 41 -9.19 -0.89 -3.40
C VAL A 41 -8.50 0.27 -4.11
N GLU A 42 -8.78 1.49 -3.67
CA GLU A 42 -8.15 2.66 -4.29
C GLU A 42 -6.65 2.69 -4.08
N LEU A 43 -6.19 2.26 -2.90
CA LEU A 43 -4.75 2.17 -2.64
C LEU A 43 -4.09 1.17 -3.58
N ILE A 44 -4.71 0.01 -3.75
CA ILE A 44 -4.17 -1.00 -4.65
C ILE A 44 -4.07 -0.46 -6.07
N MET A 45 -5.10 0.24 -6.53
CA MET A 45 -5.09 0.82 -7.87
C MET A 45 -3.98 1.87 -8.02
N GLU A 46 -3.74 2.67 -6.99
CA GLU A 46 -2.66 3.65 -7.03
C GLU A 46 -1.30 2.98 -7.09
N PHE A 47 -1.12 1.89 -6.32
CA PHE A 47 0.13 1.14 -6.38
C PHE A 47 0.36 0.57 -7.78
N GLU A 48 -0.69 0.07 -8.41
CA GLU A 48 -0.58 -0.47 -9.77
C GLU A 48 -0.13 0.60 -10.76
N LYS A 49 -0.70 1.80 -10.64
CA LYS A 49 -0.32 2.91 -11.51
C LYS A 49 1.10 3.40 -11.24
N GLU A 50 1.42 3.56 -9.97
CA GLU A 50 2.70 4.14 -9.59
C GLU A 50 3.87 3.24 -9.98
N PHE A 51 3.70 1.93 -9.82
CA PHE A 51 4.79 0.99 -10.05
C PHE A 51 4.64 0.20 -11.35
N ASN A 52 3.57 0.48 -12.09
CA ASN A 52 3.31 -0.16 -13.38
C ASN A 52 3.29 -1.68 -13.27
N ILE A 53 2.53 -2.18 -12.31
CA ILE A 53 2.35 -3.61 -12.09
C ILE A 53 0.86 -3.94 -12.01
N GLY A 54 0.54 -5.22 -12.16
CA GLY A 54 -0.82 -5.68 -11.95
C GLY A 54 -0.91 -6.43 -10.63
N ILE A 55 -1.93 -6.16 -9.84
CA ILE A 55 -2.17 -6.86 -8.58
C ILE A 55 -3.52 -7.56 -8.71
N PRO A 56 -3.53 -8.89 -8.92
CA PRO A 56 -4.79 -9.62 -9.04
C PRO A 56 -5.61 -9.51 -7.76
N ASP A 57 -6.91 -9.61 -7.88
CA ASP A 57 -7.82 -9.45 -6.74
C ASP A 57 -7.49 -10.40 -5.59
N ASP A 58 -7.17 -11.65 -5.90
CA ASP A 58 -6.85 -12.61 -4.84
C ASP A 58 -5.56 -12.24 -4.11
N GLN A 59 -4.60 -11.67 -4.80
CA GLN A 59 -3.38 -11.19 -4.16
C GLN A 59 -3.66 -9.93 -3.35
N ALA A 60 -4.50 -9.04 -3.87
CA ALA A 60 -4.87 -7.83 -3.16
C ALA A 60 -5.55 -8.15 -1.84
N GLU A 61 -6.38 -9.19 -1.83
CA GLU A 61 -7.08 -9.60 -0.61
C GLU A 61 -6.13 -10.09 0.48
N SER A 62 -4.99 -10.62 0.09
CA SER A 62 -4.02 -11.12 1.06
C SER A 62 -3.09 -10.02 1.58
N ILE A 63 -3.12 -8.84 0.97
CA ILE A 63 -2.32 -7.71 1.41
C ILE A 63 -3.11 -6.96 2.48
N SER A 64 -2.75 -7.13 3.74
CA SER A 64 -3.47 -6.50 4.83
C SER A 64 -2.62 -5.49 5.60
N THR A 65 -1.30 -5.54 5.47
CA THR A 65 -0.42 -4.60 6.15
C THR A 65 0.46 -3.86 5.14
N VAL A 66 1.02 -2.75 5.61
CA VAL A 66 1.93 -1.94 4.78
C VAL A 66 3.12 -2.77 4.33
N GLY A 67 3.68 -3.57 5.24
CA GLY A 67 4.84 -4.41 4.90
C GLY A 67 4.52 -5.43 3.83
N GLU A 68 3.33 -6.02 3.87
CA GLU A 68 2.92 -6.97 2.85
C GLU A 68 2.79 -6.31 1.48
N ALA A 69 2.27 -5.08 1.46
CA ALA A 69 2.17 -4.32 0.21
C ALA A 69 3.55 -4.02 -0.35
N ILE A 70 4.46 -3.58 0.51
CA ILE A 70 5.82 -3.26 0.08
C ILE A 70 6.50 -4.50 -0.48
N LYS A 71 6.39 -5.62 0.22
CA LYS A 71 7.01 -6.87 -0.22
C LYS A 71 6.48 -7.31 -1.57
N TYR A 72 5.16 -7.26 -1.75
CA TYR A 72 4.56 -7.67 -3.02
C TYR A 72 5.07 -6.81 -4.16
N ILE A 73 5.12 -5.50 -3.95
CA ILE A 73 5.56 -4.57 -4.98
C ILE A 73 7.03 -4.80 -5.30
N GLU A 74 7.86 -4.99 -4.27
CA GLU A 74 9.29 -5.25 -4.49
C GLU A 74 9.53 -6.51 -5.30
N GLU A 75 8.69 -7.51 -5.13
CA GLU A 75 8.83 -8.78 -5.85
C GLU A 75 8.36 -8.67 -7.29
N ASN A 76 7.47 -7.73 -7.59
CA ASN A 76 6.82 -7.64 -8.90
C ASN A 76 7.22 -6.42 -9.72
N ALA A 77 7.70 -5.37 -9.11
CA ALA A 77 8.12 -4.17 -9.82
C ALA A 77 9.47 -4.42 -10.52
N LYS A 78 9.60 -3.87 -11.71
CA LYS A 78 10.83 -4.00 -12.49
C LYS A 78 11.62 -2.71 -12.48
#